data_c5e44bc912ed8a074777fa0720fc80fd
#
_entry.id   c5e44bc912ed8a074777fa0720fc80fd
#
_cell.length_a   1.000
_cell.length_b   1.000
_cell.length_c   1.000
_cell.angle_alpha   90.00
_cell.angle_beta   90.00
_cell.angle_gamma   90.00
#
_symmetry.space_group_name_H-M   'P 1'
#
loop_
_entity.id
_entity.type
_entity.pdbx_description
1 polymer ?
#
loop_
_entity_poly.entity_id
_entity_poly.type
_entity_poly.pdbx_seq_one_letter_code
_entity_poly.pdbx_strand_id
1 'polypeptide(L)'
;MPNIVLVMSDDQGWGQVGYMGHPHLKGKMPQMDAMAASGIRFDRFYAAAPVCSPTRASVLTGRVPARTGVPGLHKRLCLQEKTLSQALKNAGYATAHFGKWHLGGVKGSAMPILPDDPNHPGHYGFDEWLSATNYIEMNPLMTHNGKIVYLEGESSILMVEAALKFIKTNRDRPFFAVVWYGSPHFPYTALEEDMEGLPKSLDSRVANLFGEIIAIDRSIGMLRQGLRDMGLAENTLVWFCSDNGGRDHEPDSVGGLRGFKGSLYEGGI
;
A
#
# COMPACT_ATOMS: atom_id res chain seq x y z
N MET A 1 13.81 -5.49 -20.00
CA MET A 1 12.54 -5.69 -19.30
C MET A 1 12.40 -4.56 -18.28
N PRO A 2 11.25 -3.88 -18.19
CA PRO A 2 11.06 -2.81 -17.21
C PRO A 2 11.00 -3.36 -15.79
N ASN A 3 11.44 -2.56 -14.82
CA ASN A 3 11.18 -2.81 -13.42
C ASN A 3 9.74 -2.41 -13.07
N ILE A 4 9.17 -3.00 -12.04
CA ILE A 4 7.79 -2.76 -11.64
C ILE A 4 7.72 -2.56 -10.14
N VAL A 5 7.13 -1.43 -9.71
CA VAL A 5 6.81 -1.16 -8.30
C VAL A 5 5.31 -0.88 -8.19
N LEU A 6 4.59 -1.76 -7.50
CA LEU A 6 3.18 -1.57 -7.20
C LEU A 6 3.03 -1.05 -5.77
N VAL A 7 2.58 0.18 -5.63
CA VAL A 7 2.33 0.84 -4.34
C VAL A 7 0.84 0.93 -4.10
N MET A 8 0.39 0.57 -2.90
CA MET A 8 -1.03 0.62 -2.55
C MET A 8 -1.22 1.10 -1.11
N SER A 9 -2.03 2.15 -0.94
CA SER A 9 -2.50 2.59 0.37
C SER A 9 -3.68 1.75 0.87
N ASP A 10 -3.99 1.89 2.15
CA ASP A 10 -5.03 1.12 2.85
C ASP A 10 -6.13 2.08 3.33
N ASP A 11 -7.33 1.95 2.81
CA ASP A 11 -8.47 2.81 3.13
C ASP A 11 -8.35 4.29 2.67
N GLN A 12 -7.40 4.65 1.83
CA GLN A 12 -7.31 6.02 1.33
C GLN A 12 -8.42 6.28 0.30
N GLY A 13 -9.24 7.26 0.57
CA GLY A 13 -10.35 7.61 -0.31
C GLY A 13 -9.95 8.45 -1.52
N TRP A 14 -10.78 8.44 -2.55
CA TRP A 14 -10.59 9.19 -3.79
C TRP A 14 -10.33 10.70 -3.56
N GLY A 15 -11.01 11.30 -2.58
CA GLY A 15 -10.86 12.71 -2.24
C GLY A 15 -9.60 13.05 -1.47
N GLN A 16 -8.93 12.07 -0.85
CA GLN A 16 -7.83 12.27 0.11
C GLN A 16 -6.47 12.44 -0.58
N VAL A 17 -6.40 13.29 -1.60
CA VAL A 17 -5.16 13.66 -2.30
C VAL A 17 -5.13 15.15 -2.63
N GLY A 18 -3.94 15.74 -2.66
CA GLY A 18 -3.73 17.18 -2.87
C GLY A 18 -4.26 17.68 -4.21
N TYR A 19 -3.94 16.97 -5.29
CA TYR A 19 -4.33 17.33 -6.65
C TYR A 19 -5.85 17.26 -6.92
N MET A 20 -6.63 16.60 -6.08
CA MET A 20 -8.10 16.62 -6.12
C MET A 20 -8.70 17.83 -5.39
N GLY A 21 -7.87 18.66 -4.77
CA GLY A 21 -8.31 19.89 -4.11
C GLY A 21 -8.85 19.70 -2.70
N HIS A 22 -8.50 18.58 -2.02
CA HIS A 22 -8.92 18.32 -0.64
C HIS A 22 -8.60 19.52 0.28
N PRO A 23 -9.55 19.99 1.12
CA PRO A 23 -9.40 21.24 1.88
C PRO A 23 -8.15 21.32 2.77
N HIS A 24 -7.71 20.20 3.31
CA HIS A 24 -6.58 20.14 4.25
C HIS A 24 -5.30 19.54 3.65
N LEU A 25 -5.37 18.84 2.50
CA LEU A 25 -4.22 18.17 1.88
C LEU A 25 -3.68 18.91 0.65
N LYS A 26 -4.46 19.84 0.09
CA LYS A 26 -4.02 20.67 -1.05
C LYS A 26 -2.74 21.44 -0.68
N GLY A 27 -1.69 21.23 -1.50
CA GLY A 27 -0.38 21.86 -1.29
C GLY A 27 0.49 21.19 -0.21
N LYS A 28 0.01 20.10 0.41
CA LYS A 28 0.74 19.33 1.42
C LYS A 28 1.21 17.95 0.91
N MET A 29 0.84 17.61 -0.32
CA MET A 29 1.19 16.35 -0.97
C MET A 29 1.99 16.60 -2.26
N PRO A 30 3.15 17.30 -2.21
CA PRO A 30 3.87 17.73 -3.42
C PRO A 30 4.41 16.55 -4.25
N GLN A 31 4.67 15.40 -3.65
CA GLN A 31 5.24 14.24 -4.34
C GLN A 31 4.16 13.51 -5.15
N MET A 32 2.98 13.32 -4.58
CA MET A 32 1.82 12.75 -5.26
C MET A 32 1.31 13.72 -6.35
N ASP A 33 1.25 15.02 -6.06
CA ASP A 33 0.89 16.04 -7.02
C ASP A 33 1.84 16.04 -8.22
N ALA A 34 3.16 15.96 -7.98
CA ALA A 34 4.16 15.85 -9.03
C ALA A 34 4.08 14.51 -9.79
N MET A 35 3.74 13.41 -9.12
CA MET A 35 3.53 12.11 -9.77
C MET A 35 2.31 12.16 -10.69
N ALA A 36 1.20 12.71 -10.23
CA ALA A 36 -0.02 12.88 -11.01
C ALA A 36 0.18 13.80 -12.23
N ALA A 37 0.98 14.87 -12.08
CA ALA A 37 1.25 15.83 -13.15
C ALA A 37 2.22 15.29 -14.23
N SER A 38 3.13 14.38 -13.86
CA SER A 38 4.16 13.83 -14.76
C SER A 38 3.85 12.44 -15.31
N GLY A 39 2.81 11.79 -14.80
CA GLY A 39 2.40 10.44 -15.16
C GLY A 39 1.05 10.37 -15.85
N ILE A 40 0.47 9.18 -15.82
CA ILE A 40 -0.90 8.93 -16.29
C ILE A 40 -1.80 8.78 -15.07
N ARG A 41 -2.87 9.58 -15.00
CA ARG A 41 -3.92 9.48 -14.00
C ARG A 41 -5.14 8.79 -14.62
N PHE A 42 -5.63 7.75 -13.95
CA PHE A 42 -6.84 7.05 -14.34
C PHE A 42 -8.00 7.55 -13.47
N ASP A 43 -8.91 8.34 -14.04
CA ASP A 43 -10.05 8.89 -13.32
C ASP A 43 -11.17 7.86 -13.08
N ARG A 44 -11.12 6.72 -13.78
CA ARG A 44 -12.07 5.60 -13.65
C ARG A 44 -11.32 4.28 -13.53
N PHE A 45 -10.65 4.13 -12.41
CA PHE A 45 -9.95 2.91 -12.05
C PHE A 45 -10.46 2.43 -10.68
N TYR A 46 -11.11 1.30 -10.67
CA TYR A 46 -11.88 0.82 -9.52
C TYR A 46 -11.19 -0.34 -8.82
N ALA A 47 -11.26 -0.36 -7.49
CA ALA A 47 -10.87 -1.50 -6.70
C ALA A 47 -11.79 -2.70 -7.01
N ALA A 48 -11.26 -3.91 -6.96
CA ALA A 48 -12.03 -5.12 -7.26
C ALA A 48 -13.10 -5.45 -6.21
N ALA A 49 -13.02 -4.82 -5.04
CA ALA A 49 -13.98 -4.94 -3.95
C ALA A 49 -13.90 -3.72 -3.03
N PRO A 50 -14.95 -3.40 -2.28
CA PRO A 50 -14.96 -2.25 -1.37
C PRO A 50 -14.25 -2.52 -0.03
N VAL A 51 -13.40 -3.54 0.04
CA VAL A 51 -12.66 -3.94 1.25
C VAL A 51 -11.31 -4.59 0.91
N CYS A 52 -10.35 -4.53 1.83
CA CYS A 52 -8.93 -4.83 1.66
C CYS A 52 -8.59 -6.20 1.04
N SER A 53 -8.85 -7.32 1.75
CA SER A 53 -8.37 -8.65 1.34
C SER A 53 -8.82 -9.07 -0.06
N PRO A 54 -10.08 -8.90 -0.47
CA PRO A 54 -10.53 -9.26 -1.82
C PRO A 54 -9.81 -8.47 -2.92
N THR A 55 -9.61 -7.17 -2.74
CA THR A 55 -8.87 -6.35 -3.70
C THR A 55 -7.41 -6.80 -3.80
N ARG A 56 -6.74 -7.05 -2.66
CA ARG A 56 -5.35 -7.52 -2.62
C ARG A 56 -5.19 -8.87 -3.33
N ALA A 57 -6.14 -9.79 -3.14
CA ALA A 57 -6.18 -11.07 -3.86
C ALA A 57 -6.34 -10.86 -5.38
N SER A 58 -7.22 -9.95 -5.79
CA SER A 58 -7.42 -9.62 -7.20
C SER A 58 -6.20 -8.99 -7.85
N VAL A 59 -5.50 -8.08 -7.15
CA VAL A 59 -4.24 -7.46 -7.63
C VAL A 59 -3.19 -8.53 -7.91
N LEU A 60 -3.03 -9.52 -7.03
CA LEU A 60 -2.03 -10.57 -7.22
C LEU A 60 -2.40 -11.60 -8.29
N THR A 61 -3.69 -11.84 -8.52
CA THR A 61 -4.13 -12.96 -9.38
C THR A 61 -4.71 -12.52 -10.72
N GLY A 62 -5.07 -11.25 -10.88
CA GLY A 62 -5.83 -10.76 -12.03
C GLY A 62 -7.26 -11.32 -12.12
N ARG A 63 -7.79 -11.89 -11.02
CA ARG A 63 -9.09 -12.55 -10.98
C ARG A 63 -10.07 -11.82 -10.06
N VAL A 64 -11.35 -11.92 -10.36
CA VAL A 64 -12.40 -11.39 -9.47
C VAL A 64 -12.36 -12.09 -8.09
N PRO A 65 -12.66 -11.39 -7.00
CA PRO A 65 -12.53 -11.91 -5.63
C PRO A 65 -13.21 -13.25 -5.39
N ALA A 66 -14.41 -13.46 -5.93
CA ALA A 66 -15.18 -14.69 -5.78
C ALA A 66 -14.46 -15.96 -6.30
N ARG A 67 -13.48 -15.78 -7.22
CA ARG A 67 -12.70 -16.89 -7.81
C ARG A 67 -11.38 -17.16 -7.09
N THR A 68 -10.94 -16.28 -6.20
CA THR A 68 -9.62 -16.37 -5.53
C THR A 68 -9.67 -17.10 -4.19
N GLY A 69 -10.87 -17.45 -3.70
CA GLY A 69 -11.10 -17.93 -2.33
C GLY A 69 -11.17 -16.79 -1.29
N VAL A 70 -11.08 -15.52 -1.75
CA VAL A 70 -11.10 -14.34 -0.88
C VAL A 70 -12.29 -13.42 -1.23
N PRO A 71 -13.54 -13.87 -1.07
CA PRO A 71 -14.72 -13.04 -1.36
C PRO A 71 -15.00 -11.98 -0.29
N GLY A 72 -14.26 -11.98 0.82
CA GLY A 72 -14.43 -11.07 1.96
C GLY A 72 -13.20 -11.03 2.84
N LEU A 73 -13.25 -10.21 3.89
CA LEU A 73 -12.15 -10.05 4.84
C LEU A 73 -11.78 -11.36 5.55
N HIS A 74 -10.52 -11.46 5.98
CA HIS A 74 -9.99 -12.56 6.79
C HIS A 74 -10.14 -13.94 6.12
N LYS A 75 -10.10 -13.98 4.80
CA LYS A 75 -10.02 -15.22 4.02
C LYS A 75 -8.58 -15.45 3.58
N ARG A 76 -8.26 -16.72 3.30
CA ARG A 76 -6.95 -17.11 2.79
C ARG A 76 -6.97 -17.15 1.28
N LEU A 77 -5.96 -16.59 0.64
CA LEU A 77 -5.75 -16.80 -0.78
C LEU A 77 -5.46 -18.30 -1.03
N CYS A 78 -6.13 -18.89 -2.00
CA CYS A 78 -5.91 -20.29 -2.34
C CYS A 78 -4.48 -20.48 -2.86
N LEU A 79 -3.76 -21.48 -2.34
CA LEU A 79 -2.37 -21.78 -2.75
C LEU A 79 -2.26 -22.22 -4.23
N GLN A 80 -3.36 -22.67 -4.83
CA GLN A 80 -3.45 -23.06 -6.25
C GLN A 80 -3.53 -21.86 -7.19
N GLU A 81 -3.78 -20.66 -6.66
CA GLU A 81 -3.85 -19.45 -7.49
C GLU A 81 -2.47 -19.12 -8.07
N LYS A 82 -2.44 -18.80 -9.35
CA LYS A 82 -1.24 -18.28 -10.01
C LYS A 82 -1.18 -16.77 -9.78
N THR A 83 -0.11 -16.34 -9.13
CA THR A 83 0.08 -14.93 -8.81
C THR A 83 0.98 -14.24 -9.81
N LEU A 84 0.81 -12.91 -9.92
CA LEU A 84 1.68 -12.05 -10.72
C LEU A 84 3.15 -12.19 -10.28
N SER A 85 3.40 -12.28 -8.98
CA SER A 85 4.74 -12.49 -8.43
C SER A 85 5.37 -13.81 -8.89
N GLN A 86 4.62 -14.92 -8.89
CA GLN A 86 5.10 -16.21 -9.44
C GLN A 86 5.38 -16.11 -10.95
N ALA A 87 4.50 -15.46 -11.69
CA ALA A 87 4.68 -15.31 -13.14
C ALA A 87 5.93 -14.48 -13.47
N LEU A 88 6.12 -13.36 -12.79
CA LEU A 88 7.30 -12.50 -12.96
C LEU A 88 8.59 -13.16 -12.47
N LYS A 89 8.55 -13.89 -11.35
CA LYS A 89 9.67 -14.69 -10.87
C LYS A 89 10.12 -15.72 -11.93
N ASN A 90 9.15 -16.43 -12.53
CA ASN A 90 9.43 -17.40 -13.60
C ASN A 90 9.98 -16.72 -14.87
N ALA A 91 9.69 -15.42 -15.07
CA ALA A 91 10.25 -14.60 -16.13
C ALA A 91 11.63 -13.98 -15.77
N GLY A 92 12.22 -14.34 -14.62
CA GLY A 92 13.55 -13.91 -14.20
C GLY A 92 13.59 -12.64 -13.35
N TYR A 93 12.45 -12.13 -12.90
CA TYR A 93 12.40 -10.98 -11.99
C TYR A 93 12.82 -11.37 -10.58
N ALA A 94 13.56 -10.51 -9.89
CA ALA A 94 13.61 -10.51 -8.43
C ALA A 94 12.27 -10.02 -7.88
N THR A 95 11.72 -10.65 -6.87
CA THR A 95 10.36 -10.35 -6.40
C THR A 95 10.33 -10.05 -4.90
N ALA A 96 9.65 -8.98 -4.48
CA ALA A 96 9.54 -8.65 -3.06
C ALA A 96 8.18 -8.07 -2.68
N HIS A 97 7.80 -8.26 -1.39
CA HIS A 97 6.60 -7.72 -0.77
C HIS A 97 6.93 -6.99 0.53
N PHE A 98 6.48 -5.75 0.66
CA PHE A 98 6.70 -4.91 1.84
C PHE A 98 5.36 -4.37 2.34
N GLY A 99 5.04 -4.65 3.62
CA GLY A 99 3.88 -4.09 4.28
C GLY A 99 2.75 -5.08 4.58
N LYS A 100 1.52 -4.60 4.48
CA LYS A 100 0.30 -5.34 4.83
C LYS A 100 0.02 -6.48 3.86
N TRP A 101 0.00 -7.71 4.39
CA TRP A 101 -0.33 -8.89 3.57
C TRP A 101 -1.84 -9.13 3.43
N HIS A 102 -2.52 -9.34 4.53
CA HIS A 102 -3.98 -9.53 4.67
C HIS A 102 -4.59 -10.66 3.83
N LEU A 103 -3.80 -11.65 3.41
CA LEU A 103 -4.21 -12.83 2.63
C LEU A 103 -3.97 -14.16 3.34
N GLY A 104 -3.51 -14.13 4.60
CA GLY A 104 -3.28 -15.30 5.44
C GLY A 104 -4.48 -15.73 6.30
N GLY A 105 -5.63 -15.05 6.23
CA GLY A 105 -6.84 -15.41 6.96
C GLY A 105 -6.84 -15.04 8.46
N VAL A 106 -5.85 -14.30 8.93
CA VAL A 106 -5.76 -13.88 10.33
C VAL A 106 -6.71 -12.72 10.60
N LYS A 107 -7.41 -12.78 11.74
CA LYS A 107 -8.25 -11.70 12.27
C LYS A 107 -7.47 -10.91 13.32
N GLY A 108 -7.67 -9.60 13.35
CA GLY A 108 -7.14 -8.73 14.41
C GLY A 108 -6.14 -7.70 13.88
N SER A 109 -5.48 -7.03 14.81
CA SER A 109 -4.48 -6.01 14.56
C SER A 109 -3.21 -6.56 13.91
N ALA A 110 -2.34 -5.66 13.52
CA ALA A 110 -1.04 -5.97 12.96
C ALA A 110 -0.27 -6.97 13.82
N MET A 111 -0.16 -8.19 13.33
CA MET A 111 0.64 -9.24 13.96
C MET A 111 1.69 -9.72 12.97
N PRO A 112 2.86 -10.16 13.46
CA PRO A 112 3.82 -10.84 12.63
C PRO A 112 3.18 -12.04 11.94
N ILE A 113 3.62 -12.32 10.71
CA ILE A 113 3.27 -13.56 10.01
C ILE A 113 4.16 -14.66 10.58
N LEU A 114 3.56 -15.75 11.05
CA LEU A 114 4.34 -16.85 11.60
C LEU A 114 5.20 -17.51 10.51
N PRO A 115 6.41 -17.98 10.84
CA PRO A 115 7.32 -18.57 9.85
C PRO A 115 6.76 -19.82 9.16
N ASP A 116 5.90 -20.56 9.83
CA ASP A 116 5.24 -21.77 9.37
C ASP A 116 3.81 -21.53 8.82
N ASP A 117 3.38 -20.28 8.70
CA ASP A 117 2.09 -19.97 8.07
C ASP A 117 2.15 -20.38 6.58
N PRO A 118 1.32 -21.34 6.14
CA PRO A 118 1.33 -21.78 4.75
C PRO A 118 0.91 -20.68 3.75
N ASN A 119 0.37 -19.57 4.23
CA ASN A 119 -0.08 -18.44 3.42
C ASN A 119 0.81 -17.19 3.56
N HIS A 120 2.09 -17.34 3.96
CA HIS A 120 3.01 -16.21 3.96
C HIS A 120 3.41 -15.80 2.52
N PRO A 121 3.87 -14.55 2.26
CA PRO A 121 4.15 -14.05 0.91
C PRO A 121 5.10 -14.94 0.08
N GLY A 122 6.07 -15.62 0.70
CA GLY A 122 7.01 -16.49 -0.01
C GLY A 122 6.35 -17.64 -0.77
N HIS A 123 5.22 -18.19 -0.29
CA HIS A 123 4.46 -19.23 -1.00
C HIS A 123 3.76 -18.72 -2.26
N TYR A 124 3.62 -17.39 -2.39
CA TYR A 124 3.00 -16.73 -3.53
C TYR A 124 4.03 -16.10 -4.49
N GLY A 125 5.31 -16.51 -4.38
CA GLY A 125 6.34 -16.17 -5.35
C GLY A 125 7.16 -14.92 -5.03
N PHE A 126 7.15 -14.45 -3.79
CA PHE A 126 8.05 -13.39 -3.34
C PHE A 126 9.35 -13.99 -2.77
N ASP A 127 10.50 -13.56 -3.31
CA ASP A 127 11.84 -13.98 -2.86
C ASP A 127 12.21 -13.32 -1.53
N GLU A 128 11.79 -12.07 -1.35
CA GLU A 128 11.99 -11.30 -0.13
C GLU A 128 10.65 -10.71 0.33
N TRP A 129 10.42 -10.69 1.64
CA TRP A 129 9.23 -10.06 2.19
C TRP A 129 9.45 -9.57 3.62
N LEU A 130 8.99 -8.35 3.88
CA LEU A 130 8.87 -7.73 5.19
C LEU A 130 7.42 -7.36 5.37
N SER A 131 6.66 -8.20 6.11
CA SER A 131 5.20 -8.11 6.06
C SER A 131 4.57 -8.36 7.42
N ALA A 132 3.37 -7.80 7.60
CA ALA A 132 2.48 -8.07 8.72
C ALA A 132 1.12 -8.59 8.24
N THR A 133 0.38 -9.23 9.13
CA THR A 133 -0.90 -9.89 8.80
C THR A 133 -1.99 -8.91 8.37
N ASN A 134 -2.00 -7.69 8.92
CA ASN A 134 -3.03 -6.67 8.68
C ASN A 134 -2.40 -5.27 8.67
N TYR A 135 -3.14 -4.22 9.13
CA TYR A 135 -2.66 -2.85 9.18
C TYR A 135 -1.37 -2.72 10.00
N ILE A 136 -0.63 -1.67 9.75
CA ILE A 136 0.71 -1.46 10.32
C ILE A 136 0.71 -0.08 10.97
N GLU A 137 0.99 -0.05 12.26
CA GLU A 137 1.10 1.18 13.03
C GLU A 137 2.56 1.67 13.10
N MET A 138 2.77 2.75 13.83
CA MET A 138 4.10 3.25 14.20
C MET A 138 4.89 2.16 14.96
N ASN A 139 6.20 2.09 14.73
CA ASN A 139 7.11 1.13 15.38
C ASN A 139 6.63 -0.33 15.27
N PRO A 140 6.41 -0.85 14.06
CA PRO A 140 5.72 -2.10 13.89
C PRO A 140 6.57 -3.33 14.24
N LEU A 141 5.89 -4.36 14.78
CA LEU A 141 6.40 -5.73 14.85
C LEU A 141 6.00 -6.47 13.57
N MET A 142 6.96 -6.88 12.78
CA MET A 142 6.73 -7.49 11.45
C MET A 142 7.51 -8.81 11.31
N THR A 143 7.35 -9.47 10.17
CA THR A 143 8.17 -10.63 9.83
C THR A 143 8.96 -10.37 8.54
N HIS A 144 10.28 -10.54 8.62
CA HIS A 144 11.20 -10.47 7.49
C HIS A 144 11.68 -11.90 7.14
N ASN A 145 11.19 -12.43 6.02
CA ASN A 145 11.55 -13.78 5.54
C ASN A 145 11.48 -14.85 6.65
N GLY A 146 10.40 -14.88 7.42
CA GLY A 146 10.19 -15.85 8.50
C GLY A 146 10.82 -15.45 9.84
N LYS A 147 11.54 -14.34 9.95
CA LYS A 147 12.08 -13.84 11.24
C LYS A 147 11.26 -12.66 11.73
N ILE A 148 10.78 -12.72 12.96
CA ILE A 148 10.08 -11.61 13.60
C ILE A 148 11.10 -10.52 13.91
N VAL A 149 10.80 -9.27 13.51
CA VAL A 149 11.63 -8.09 13.68
C VAL A 149 10.78 -6.94 14.22
N TYR A 150 11.34 -6.18 15.13
CA TYR A 150 10.79 -4.91 15.58
C TYR A 150 11.48 -3.78 14.80
N LEU A 151 10.68 -2.84 14.30
CA LEU A 151 11.15 -1.68 13.55
C LEU A 151 10.76 -0.41 14.29
N GLU A 152 11.61 0.60 14.25
CA GLU A 152 11.34 1.92 14.84
C GLU A 152 11.12 2.94 13.72
N GLY A 153 10.02 3.68 13.79
CA GLY A 153 9.69 4.74 12.85
C GLY A 153 8.28 4.67 12.28
N GLU A 154 8.03 5.56 11.34
CA GLU A 154 6.77 5.66 10.61
C GLU A 154 6.68 4.54 9.56
N SER A 155 5.55 3.85 9.52
CA SER A 155 5.40 2.59 8.79
C SER A 155 5.55 2.74 7.26
N SER A 156 5.06 3.83 6.66
CA SER A 156 5.15 4.03 5.20
C SER A 156 6.59 4.29 4.76
N ILE A 157 7.35 5.02 5.57
CA ILE A 157 8.78 5.28 5.34
C ILE A 157 9.57 3.97 5.44
N LEU A 158 9.35 3.19 6.51
CA LEU A 158 10.02 1.91 6.73
C LEU A 158 9.79 0.92 5.57
N MET A 159 8.57 0.87 5.01
CA MET A 159 8.29 0.01 3.86
C MET A 159 9.04 0.44 2.60
N VAL A 160 9.14 1.75 2.36
CA VAL A 160 9.88 2.27 1.21
C VAL A 160 11.40 2.10 1.40
N GLU A 161 11.94 2.29 2.60
CA GLU A 161 13.35 2.01 2.91
C GLU A 161 13.70 0.55 2.60
N ALA A 162 12.88 -0.39 3.06
CA ALA A 162 13.05 -1.81 2.77
C ALA A 162 12.99 -2.10 1.26
N ALA A 163 12.03 -1.50 0.56
CA ALA A 163 11.90 -1.62 -0.89
C ALA A 163 13.13 -1.06 -1.63
N LEU A 164 13.63 0.11 -1.25
CA LEU A 164 14.83 0.70 -1.84
C LEU A 164 16.09 -0.13 -1.59
N LYS A 165 16.21 -0.74 -0.40
CA LYS A 165 17.30 -1.68 -0.09
C LYS A 165 17.25 -2.91 -1.00
N PHE A 166 16.08 -3.51 -1.17
CA PHE A 166 15.87 -4.62 -2.11
C PHE A 166 16.19 -4.21 -3.55
N ILE A 167 15.70 -3.06 -4.02
CA ILE A 167 15.94 -2.53 -5.36
C ILE A 167 17.44 -2.34 -5.59
N LYS A 168 18.13 -1.72 -4.65
CA LYS A 168 19.59 -1.51 -4.72
C LYS A 168 20.36 -2.83 -4.87
N THR A 169 19.95 -3.87 -4.14
CA THR A 169 20.58 -5.20 -4.20
C THR A 169 20.32 -5.90 -5.53
N ASN A 170 19.18 -5.63 -6.17
CA ASN A 170 18.75 -6.30 -7.40
C ASN A 170 18.81 -5.40 -8.65
N ARG A 171 19.51 -4.27 -8.61
CA ARG A 171 19.51 -3.25 -9.67
C ARG A 171 19.99 -3.74 -11.04
N ASP A 172 20.76 -4.83 -11.08
CA ASP A 172 21.37 -5.35 -12.31
C ASP A 172 20.48 -6.40 -13.02
N ARG A 173 19.28 -6.66 -12.50
CA ARG A 173 18.26 -7.52 -13.10
C ARG A 173 16.87 -6.90 -12.92
N PRO A 174 15.87 -7.29 -13.72
CA PRO A 174 14.52 -6.78 -13.55
C PRO A 174 13.98 -7.18 -12.17
N PHE A 175 13.24 -6.26 -11.54
CA PHE A 175 12.60 -6.51 -10.24
C PHE A 175 11.12 -6.15 -10.26
N PHE A 176 10.40 -6.84 -9.40
CA PHE A 176 9.00 -6.60 -9.06
C PHE A 176 8.90 -6.41 -7.55
N ALA A 177 8.58 -5.20 -7.12
CA ALA A 177 8.38 -4.87 -5.72
C ALA A 177 6.93 -4.46 -5.49
N VAL A 178 6.32 -5.02 -4.46
CA VAL A 178 4.99 -4.66 -3.97
C VAL A 178 5.16 -3.93 -2.65
N VAL A 179 4.69 -2.69 -2.55
CA VAL A 179 4.70 -1.86 -1.35
C VAL A 179 3.25 -1.59 -0.96
N TRP A 180 2.75 -2.34 0.00
CA TRP A 180 1.38 -2.20 0.50
C TRP A 180 1.40 -1.60 1.89
N TYR A 181 1.06 -0.31 1.96
CA TYR A 181 1.02 0.40 3.23
C TYR A 181 -0.04 -0.16 4.18
N GLY A 182 0.15 0.07 5.47
CA GLY A 182 -0.89 -0.06 6.48
C GLY A 182 -1.70 1.22 6.65
N SER A 183 -1.16 2.35 6.18
CA SER A 183 -1.75 3.68 6.29
C SER A 183 -2.61 4.04 5.05
N PRO A 184 -3.62 4.90 5.22
CA PRO A 184 -4.12 5.47 6.47
C PRO A 184 -5.27 4.65 7.11
N HIS A 185 -5.07 3.37 7.39
CA HIS A 185 -6.07 2.53 8.05
C HIS A 185 -6.15 2.83 9.56
N PHE A 186 -7.36 3.00 10.09
CA PHE A 186 -7.56 3.18 11.53
C PHE A 186 -7.00 1.99 12.35
N PRO A 187 -6.37 2.24 13.53
CA PRO A 187 -6.17 3.52 14.22
C PRO A 187 -5.09 4.38 13.55
N TYR A 188 -5.24 5.71 13.62
CA TYR A 188 -4.32 6.65 12.99
C TYR A 188 -3.26 7.10 13.98
N THR A 189 -1.99 7.05 13.56
CA THR A 189 -0.85 7.49 14.36
C THR A 189 0.20 8.11 13.44
N ALA A 190 0.29 9.43 13.45
CA ALA A 190 1.25 10.18 12.63
C ALA A 190 2.36 10.81 13.46
N LEU A 191 3.47 11.12 12.82
CA LEU A 191 4.52 11.95 13.40
C LEU A 191 4.05 13.41 13.50
N GLU A 192 4.53 14.14 14.51
CA GLU A 192 4.23 15.56 14.67
C GLU A 192 4.63 16.36 13.42
N GLU A 193 5.78 16.03 12.82
CA GLU A 193 6.28 16.67 11.59
C GLU A 193 5.33 16.51 10.40
N ASP A 194 4.65 15.35 10.27
CA ASP A 194 3.68 15.09 9.21
C ASP A 194 2.34 15.82 9.44
N MET A 195 2.10 16.28 10.67
CA MET A 195 0.94 17.11 11.01
C MET A 195 1.22 18.62 10.95
N GLU A 196 2.47 19.04 10.72
CA GLU A 196 2.82 20.45 10.65
C GLU A 196 2.02 21.20 9.58
N GLY A 197 1.54 22.39 9.97
CA GLY A 197 0.74 23.25 9.10
C GLY A 197 -0.70 22.74 8.84
N LEU A 198 -1.15 21.66 9.49
CA LEU A 198 -2.58 21.34 9.59
C LEU A 198 -3.25 22.33 10.57
N PRO A 199 -4.56 22.65 10.38
CA PRO A 199 -5.28 23.50 11.31
C PRO A 199 -5.31 22.92 12.73
N LYS A 200 -4.90 23.71 13.73
CA LYS A 200 -4.90 23.30 15.14
C LYS A 200 -6.31 23.04 15.71
N SER A 201 -7.35 23.43 14.99
CA SER A 201 -8.75 23.18 15.32
C SER A 201 -9.25 21.79 14.90
N LEU A 202 -8.44 21.02 14.15
CA LEU A 202 -8.82 19.66 13.79
C LEU A 202 -8.87 18.76 15.02
N ASP A 203 -9.84 17.86 15.02
CA ASP A 203 -9.85 16.73 15.95
C ASP A 203 -8.55 15.93 15.82
N SER A 204 -7.99 15.48 16.95
CA SER A 204 -6.72 14.75 16.97
C SER A 204 -6.71 13.51 16.07
N ARG A 205 -7.81 12.77 15.99
CA ARG A 205 -7.93 11.62 15.11
C ARG A 205 -7.85 12.02 13.63
N VAL A 206 -8.49 13.11 13.27
CA VAL A 206 -8.47 13.65 11.90
C VAL A 206 -7.09 14.21 11.55
N ALA A 207 -6.43 14.87 12.48
CA ALA A 207 -5.05 15.35 12.28
C ALA A 207 -4.08 14.18 12.05
N ASN A 208 -4.19 13.11 12.84
CA ASN A 208 -3.37 11.90 12.63
C ASN A 208 -3.68 11.21 11.30
N LEU A 209 -4.95 11.11 10.88
CA LEU A 209 -5.32 10.61 9.55
C LEU A 209 -4.60 11.37 8.43
N PHE A 210 -4.68 12.71 8.47
CA PHE A 210 -4.03 13.51 7.43
C PHE A 210 -2.50 13.46 7.53
N GLY A 211 -1.94 13.35 8.74
CA GLY A 211 -0.52 13.14 8.94
C GLY A 211 -0.03 11.83 8.30
N GLU A 212 -0.76 10.72 8.47
CA GLU A 212 -0.43 9.44 7.78
C GLU A 212 -0.50 9.57 6.25
N ILE A 213 -1.46 10.31 5.72
CA ILE A 213 -1.56 10.56 4.26
C ILE A 213 -0.36 11.41 3.78
N ILE A 214 0.07 12.40 4.57
CA ILE A 214 1.27 13.21 4.28
C ILE A 214 2.54 12.33 4.36
N ALA A 215 2.63 11.40 5.32
CA ALA A 215 3.73 10.45 5.40
C ALA A 215 3.79 9.53 4.16
N ILE A 216 2.64 9.08 3.63
CA ILE A 216 2.57 8.36 2.35
C ILE A 216 3.16 9.23 1.23
N ASP A 217 2.77 10.51 1.12
CA ASP A 217 3.33 11.43 0.11
C ASP A 217 4.85 11.53 0.24
N ARG A 218 5.37 11.73 1.44
CA ARG A 218 6.80 11.78 1.73
C ARG A 218 7.52 10.49 1.32
N SER A 219 6.93 9.33 1.61
CA SER A 219 7.47 8.02 1.24
C SER A 219 7.51 7.81 -0.29
N ILE A 220 6.49 8.25 -1.02
CA ILE A 220 6.48 8.25 -2.51
C ILE A 220 7.61 9.15 -3.06
N GLY A 221 7.83 10.31 -2.44
CA GLY A 221 8.97 11.17 -2.77
C GLY A 221 10.30 10.45 -2.61
N MET A 222 10.49 9.77 -1.49
CA MET A 222 11.70 8.99 -1.19
C MET A 222 11.90 7.84 -2.20
N LEU A 223 10.83 7.09 -2.53
CA LEU A 223 10.88 6.02 -3.53
C LEU A 223 11.31 6.56 -4.90
N ARG A 224 10.66 7.62 -5.37
CA ARG A 224 10.93 8.22 -6.69
C ARG A 224 12.34 8.82 -6.74
N GLN A 225 12.81 9.43 -5.67
CA GLN A 225 14.17 9.97 -5.58
C GLN A 225 15.20 8.83 -5.58
N GLY A 226 15.00 7.79 -4.78
CA GLY A 226 15.88 6.63 -4.75
C GLY A 226 16.02 5.93 -6.10
N LEU A 227 14.92 5.82 -6.88
CA LEU A 227 14.96 5.30 -8.25
C LEU A 227 15.79 6.20 -9.18
N ARG A 228 15.68 7.55 -9.07
CA ARG A 228 16.52 8.50 -9.84
C ARG A 228 17.99 8.38 -9.47
N ASP A 229 18.30 8.33 -8.18
CA ASP A 229 19.69 8.27 -7.69
C ASP A 229 20.41 6.99 -8.13
N MET A 230 19.65 5.91 -8.34
CA MET A 230 20.15 4.64 -8.87
C MET A 230 20.14 4.57 -10.40
N GLY A 231 19.67 5.59 -11.11
CA GLY A 231 19.54 5.60 -12.57
C GLY A 231 18.49 4.65 -13.12
N LEU A 232 17.48 4.28 -12.30
CA LEU A 232 16.47 3.29 -12.66
C LEU A 232 15.11 3.89 -13.04
N ALA A 233 14.92 5.20 -12.86
CA ALA A 233 13.61 5.85 -13.01
C ALA A 233 13.01 5.65 -14.41
N GLU A 234 13.80 5.80 -15.47
CA GLU A 234 13.34 5.71 -16.86
C GLU A 234 12.92 4.29 -17.30
N ASN A 235 13.37 3.27 -16.57
CA ASN A 235 13.04 1.86 -16.85
C ASN A 235 12.21 1.22 -15.70
N THR A 236 11.51 2.04 -14.93
CA THR A 236 10.70 1.54 -13.80
C THR A 236 9.27 2.08 -13.90
N LEU A 237 8.30 1.16 -14.00
CA LEU A 237 6.89 1.49 -13.79
C LEU A 237 6.62 1.61 -12.28
N VAL A 238 6.22 2.79 -11.84
CA VAL A 238 5.69 3.01 -10.48
C VAL A 238 4.19 3.23 -10.59
N TRP A 239 3.43 2.34 -9.97
CA TRP A 239 1.97 2.39 -9.92
C TRP A 239 1.51 2.68 -8.51
N PHE A 240 0.61 3.65 -8.33
CA PHE A 240 -0.02 3.95 -7.04
C PHE A 240 -1.54 3.84 -7.14
N CYS A 241 -2.17 3.18 -6.16
CA CYS A 241 -3.62 3.13 -5.97
C CYS A 241 -3.97 2.91 -4.50
N SER A 242 -5.25 3.00 -4.15
CA SER A 242 -5.78 2.51 -2.87
C SER A 242 -6.38 1.12 -3.04
N ASP A 243 -6.53 0.35 -1.96
CA ASP A 243 -7.16 -0.96 -1.99
C ASP A 243 -8.70 -0.90 -1.95
N ASN A 244 -9.27 0.17 -1.43
CA ASN A 244 -10.70 0.48 -1.44
C ASN A 244 -10.90 1.97 -1.12
N GLY A 245 -12.14 2.42 -1.10
CA GLY A 245 -12.49 3.79 -0.74
C GLY A 245 -12.25 4.12 0.74
N GLY A 246 -12.24 5.42 1.05
CA GLY A 246 -12.14 5.94 2.42
C GLY A 246 -13.38 5.64 3.26
N ARG A 247 -13.30 5.93 4.55
CA ARG A 247 -14.38 5.61 5.51
C ARG A 247 -15.37 6.77 5.61
N ASP A 248 -16.60 6.47 6.00
CA ASP A 248 -17.73 7.40 6.08
C ASP A 248 -17.54 8.56 7.06
N HIS A 249 -16.74 8.36 8.11
CA HIS A 249 -16.48 9.36 9.15
C HIS A 249 -15.19 10.17 8.92
N GLU A 250 -14.51 9.96 7.80
CA GLU A 250 -13.30 10.70 7.42
C GLU A 250 -13.70 11.91 6.56
N PRO A 251 -13.27 13.13 6.91
CA PRO A 251 -13.64 14.33 6.15
C PRO A 251 -13.21 14.23 4.69
N ASP A 252 -14.12 14.54 3.78
CA ASP A 252 -13.92 14.61 2.33
C ASP A 252 -13.26 13.36 1.70
N SER A 253 -13.31 12.21 2.38
CA SER A 253 -12.61 11.00 1.96
C SER A 253 -12.98 10.54 0.56
N VAL A 254 -14.23 10.69 0.16
CA VAL A 254 -14.74 10.20 -1.12
C VAL A 254 -14.84 11.28 -2.22
N GLY A 255 -14.45 12.53 -1.93
CA GLY A 255 -14.42 13.61 -2.94
C GLY A 255 -15.75 13.86 -3.65
N GLY A 256 -16.87 13.71 -2.94
CA GLY A 256 -18.23 13.87 -3.47
C GLY A 256 -18.81 12.65 -4.18
N LEU A 257 -18.08 11.54 -4.29
CA LEU A 257 -18.59 10.28 -4.81
C LEU A 257 -19.58 9.64 -3.83
N ARG A 258 -20.50 8.80 -4.35
CA ARG A 258 -21.47 8.09 -3.52
C ARG A 258 -20.84 6.89 -2.84
N GLY A 259 -21.19 6.68 -1.56
CA GLY A 259 -20.74 5.53 -0.76
C GLY A 259 -19.34 5.74 -0.19
N PHE A 260 -18.84 4.71 0.48
CA PHE A 260 -17.55 4.68 1.18
C PHE A 260 -17.16 3.21 1.38
N LYS A 261 -16.02 2.93 1.99
CA LYS A 261 -15.53 1.57 2.31
C LYS A 261 -16.67 0.65 2.75
N GLY A 262 -16.77 -0.53 2.15
CA GLY A 262 -17.83 -1.50 2.38
C GLY A 262 -19.03 -1.35 1.44
N SER A 263 -19.13 -0.29 0.65
CA SER A 263 -20.19 -0.10 -0.34
C SER A 263 -19.67 -0.32 -1.77
N LEU A 264 -20.54 -0.82 -2.66
CA LEU A 264 -20.21 -1.05 -4.08
C LEU A 264 -20.39 0.19 -4.97
N TYR A 265 -20.59 1.35 -4.37
CA TYR A 265 -20.60 2.62 -5.10
C TYR A 265 -19.17 3.15 -5.28
N GLU A 266 -18.99 4.10 -6.20
CA GLU A 266 -17.67 4.62 -6.60
C GLU A 266 -16.84 5.19 -5.43
N GLY A 267 -17.48 5.68 -4.36
CA GLY A 267 -16.76 6.09 -3.16
C GLY A 267 -16.23 4.93 -2.30
N GLY A 268 -16.61 3.68 -2.60
CA GLY A 268 -16.17 2.48 -1.87
C GLY A 268 -15.17 1.60 -2.63
N ILE A 269 -15.05 1.79 -3.94
CA ILE A 269 -14.22 0.98 -4.84
C ILE A 269 -13.23 1.80 -5.66
#